data_1dd2a230229ebae0197dd75ea04b51d8
#
_entry.id   1dd2a230229ebae0197dd75ea04b51d8
#
_cell.length_a   1.000
_cell.length_b   1.000
_cell.length_c   1.000
_cell.angle_alpha   90.00
_cell.angle_beta   90.00
_cell.angle_gamma   90.00
#
_symmetry.space_group_name_H-M   'P 1'
#
loop_
_entity.id
_entity.type
_entity.pdbx_description
1 polymer ?
#
loop_
_entity_poly.entity_id
_entity_poly.type
_entity_poly.pdbx_seq_one_letter_code
_entity_poly.pdbx_strand_id
1 'polypeptide(L)'
;MTELKKTALYDLHRSLGAKAIPFAGYEMPVNYPLGIMKEHLYCRKSAGLFDVSHMGQLVISSNTQSMQFIATELEKLLPIDLLGLGKDRQRYGFLPNKEGGIIDDLMISNRGNHYFVVINASRKEIDFKYFKDNISQEIDVCLLYTSPSPRDRVRSRMPSSA
;
A
#
# COMPACT_ATOMS: atom_id res chain seq x y z
N MET A 1 19.99 1.47 18.32
CA MET A 1 19.66 1.24 16.90
C MET A 1 18.27 0.62 16.89
N THR A 2 17.29 1.22 16.22
CA THR A 2 15.95 0.63 16.08
C THR A 2 16.06 -0.65 15.24
N GLU A 3 15.49 -1.75 15.72
CA GLU A 3 15.43 -3.02 15.01
C GLU A 3 14.66 -2.83 13.70
N LEU A 4 15.24 -3.31 12.58
CA LEU A 4 14.60 -3.23 11.27
C LEU A 4 13.44 -4.23 11.19
N LYS A 5 12.33 -3.78 10.61
CA LYS A 5 11.17 -4.65 10.32
C LYS A 5 11.51 -5.64 9.21
N LYS A 6 10.83 -6.77 9.20
CA LYS A 6 10.95 -7.80 8.15
C LYS A 6 9.63 -7.94 7.42
N THR A 7 9.70 -8.17 6.10
CA THR A 7 8.50 -8.50 5.31
C THR A 7 8.12 -9.97 5.49
N ALA A 8 6.91 -10.34 5.06
CA ALA A 8 6.45 -11.73 5.13
C ALA A 8 7.32 -12.71 4.30
N LEU A 9 7.99 -12.21 3.27
CA LEU A 9 8.85 -13.01 2.37
C LEU A 9 10.35 -12.95 2.75
N TYR A 10 10.69 -12.38 3.90
CA TYR A 10 12.07 -12.17 4.32
C TYR A 10 12.93 -13.46 4.28
N ASP A 11 12.41 -14.56 4.81
CA ASP A 11 13.15 -15.82 4.84
C ASP A 11 13.31 -16.43 3.44
N LEU A 12 12.31 -16.26 2.58
CA LEU A 12 12.40 -16.64 1.17
C LEU A 12 13.50 -15.85 0.45
N HIS A 13 13.55 -14.53 0.63
CA HIS A 13 14.62 -13.71 0.04
C HIS A 13 16.00 -14.18 0.48
N ARG A 14 16.16 -14.48 1.76
CA ARG A 14 17.44 -15.02 2.28
C ARG A 14 17.78 -16.37 1.68
N SER A 15 16.82 -17.29 1.59
CA SER A 15 17.05 -18.62 1.01
C SER A 15 17.44 -18.55 -0.48
N LEU A 16 16.99 -17.52 -1.19
CA LEU A 16 17.35 -17.22 -2.57
C LEU A 16 18.70 -16.47 -2.70
N GLY A 17 19.42 -16.26 -1.59
CA GLY A 17 20.72 -15.60 -1.61
C GLY A 17 20.65 -14.07 -1.77
N ALA A 18 19.54 -13.46 -1.40
CA ALA A 18 19.41 -12.00 -1.46
C ALA A 18 20.37 -11.29 -0.53
N LYS A 19 20.98 -10.20 -1.03
CA LYS A 19 21.68 -9.22 -0.22
C LYS A 19 20.68 -8.22 0.31
N ALA A 20 20.47 -8.18 1.62
CA ALA A 20 19.56 -7.27 2.27
C ALA A 20 20.25 -5.98 2.72
N ILE A 21 19.52 -4.87 2.68
CA ILE A 21 19.94 -3.55 3.17
C ILE A 21 18.81 -2.88 3.96
N PRO A 22 19.12 -1.95 4.87
CA PRO A 22 18.10 -1.08 5.48
C PRO A 22 17.43 -0.20 4.42
N PHE A 23 16.12 -0.27 4.34
CA PHE A 23 15.30 0.57 3.45
C PHE A 23 13.94 0.86 4.07
N ALA A 24 13.58 2.14 4.22
CA ALA A 24 12.30 2.60 4.78
C ALA A 24 11.91 1.93 6.12
N GLY A 25 12.89 1.64 6.98
CA GLY A 25 12.69 0.98 8.26
C GLY A 25 12.57 -0.54 8.19
N TYR A 26 12.78 -1.14 7.03
CA TYR A 26 12.76 -2.57 6.78
C TYR A 26 14.14 -3.09 6.36
N GLU A 27 14.38 -4.38 6.58
CA GLU A 27 15.48 -5.12 5.96
C GLU A 27 15.00 -5.67 4.61
N MET A 28 15.41 -5.01 3.50
CA MET A 28 14.90 -5.29 2.15
C MET A 28 15.97 -5.86 1.23
N PRO A 29 15.60 -6.80 0.32
CA PRO A 29 16.54 -7.33 -0.66
C PRO A 29 16.88 -6.25 -1.70
N VAL A 30 18.17 -5.99 -1.92
CA VAL A 30 18.65 -5.05 -2.95
C VAL A 30 19.03 -5.76 -4.24
N ASN A 31 19.54 -6.97 -4.15
CA ASN A 31 19.86 -7.83 -5.29
C ASN A 31 20.06 -9.29 -4.86
N TYR A 32 20.08 -10.17 -5.84
CA TYR A 32 20.33 -11.60 -5.70
C TYR A 32 21.68 -11.99 -6.32
N PRO A 33 22.07 -13.29 -6.37
CA PRO A 33 23.39 -13.70 -6.86
C PRO A 33 23.76 -13.25 -8.27
N LEU A 34 22.78 -12.99 -9.15
CA LEU A 34 23.05 -12.45 -10.50
C LEU A 34 23.61 -11.02 -10.46
N GLY A 35 23.32 -10.27 -9.41
CA GLY A 35 23.75 -8.90 -9.21
C GLY A 35 22.88 -7.87 -9.95
N ILE A 36 22.91 -6.64 -9.46
CA ILE A 36 22.01 -5.53 -9.85
C ILE A 36 21.92 -5.35 -11.37
N MET A 37 23.06 -5.31 -12.06
CA MET A 37 23.09 -5.03 -13.51
C MET A 37 22.39 -6.12 -14.32
N LYS A 38 22.70 -7.40 -14.02
CA LYS A 38 22.09 -8.52 -14.76
C LYS A 38 20.60 -8.66 -14.47
N GLU A 39 20.18 -8.44 -13.22
CA GLU A 39 18.78 -8.45 -12.82
C GLU A 39 18.01 -7.32 -13.51
N HIS A 40 18.58 -6.12 -13.57
CA HIS A 40 18.01 -5.00 -14.31
C HIS A 40 17.83 -5.32 -15.81
N LEU A 41 18.88 -5.82 -16.47
CA LEU A 41 18.81 -6.18 -17.88
C LEU A 41 17.81 -7.31 -18.14
N TYR A 42 17.72 -8.28 -17.23
CA TYR A 42 16.73 -9.36 -17.32
C TYR A 42 15.30 -8.82 -17.22
N CYS A 43 15.04 -7.94 -16.24
CA CYS A 43 13.72 -7.31 -16.08
C CYS A 43 13.31 -6.52 -17.33
N ARG A 44 14.26 -5.82 -17.98
CA ARG A 44 13.99 -5.08 -19.24
C ARG A 44 13.75 -5.98 -20.45
N LYS A 45 14.36 -7.15 -20.49
CA LYS A 45 14.25 -8.11 -21.62
C LYS A 45 13.06 -9.06 -21.46
N SER A 46 12.71 -9.38 -20.23
CA SER A 46 11.69 -10.36 -19.87
C SER A 46 10.73 -9.78 -18.84
N ALA A 47 10.65 -10.36 -17.65
CA ALA A 47 9.80 -9.89 -16.56
C ALA A 47 10.53 -9.96 -15.22
N GLY A 48 10.20 -9.04 -14.30
CA GLY A 48 10.68 -9.04 -12.92
C GLY A 48 9.51 -9.16 -11.95
N LEU A 49 9.72 -9.90 -10.86
CA LEU A 49 8.83 -9.96 -9.72
C LEU A 49 9.47 -9.22 -8.55
N PHE A 50 8.73 -8.30 -7.94
CA PHE A 50 9.22 -7.46 -6.85
C PHE A 50 8.36 -7.62 -5.61
N ASP A 51 8.98 -7.88 -4.46
CA ASP A 51 8.31 -7.79 -3.16
C ASP A 51 8.16 -6.32 -2.78
N VAL A 52 6.91 -5.86 -2.74
CA VAL A 52 6.54 -4.50 -2.31
C VAL A 52 5.72 -4.52 -1.02
N SER A 53 5.75 -5.61 -0.26
CA SER A 53 4.94 -5.78 0.96
C SER A 53 5.35 -4.83 2.10
N HIS A 54 6.48 -4.14 1.99
CA HIS A 54 6.85 -3.04 2.87
C HIS A 54 6.03 -1.76 2.65
N MET A 55 5.38 -1.60 1.49
CA MET A 55 4.52 -0.46 1.19
C MET A 55 3.28 -0.42 2.10
N GLY A 56 2.75 0.78 2.33
CA GLY A 56 1.47 0.94 3.02
C GLY A 56 0.31 0.62 2.08
N GLN A 57 -0.72 -0.02 2.61
CA GLN A 57 -1.93 -0.37 1.87
C GLN A 57 -3.14 0.13 2.64
N LEU A 58 -3.94 1.00 2.01
CA LEU A 58 -5.17 1.50 2.60
C LEU A 58 -6.37 0.95 1.86
N VAL A 59 -7.40 0.61 2.61
CA VAL A 59 -8.76 0.39 2.11
C VAL A 59 -9.61 1.57 2.55
N ILE A 60 -10.23 2.24 1.59
CA ILE A 60 -11.11 3.39 1.80
C ILE A 60 -12.50 3.01 1.32
N SER A 61 -13.44 2.90 2.24
CA SER A 61 -14.79 2.37 2.00
C SER A 61 -15.83 3.07 2.86
N SER A 62 -17.10 2.81 2.58
CA SER A 62 -18.21 3.19 3.44
C SER A 62 -19.29 2.11 3.39
N ASN A 63 -19.97 1.89 4.51
CA ASN A 63 -21.12 1.00 4.59
C ASN A 63 -22.44 1.72 4.31
N THR A 64 -22.43 3.07 4.30
CA THR A 64 -23.63 3.91 4.19
C THR A 64 -23.65 4.73 2.91
N GLN A 65 -22.46 5.03 2.34
CA GLN A 65 -22.30 5.95 1.22
C GLN A 65 -21.90 5.21 -0.07
N SER A 66 -22.23 5.83 -1.21
CA SER A 66 -21.89 5.32 -2.53
C SER A 66 -20.40 5.49 -2.86
N MET A 67 -19.90 4.72 -3.83
CA MET A 67 -18.55 4.90 -4.39
C MET A 67 -18.36 6.30 -4.99
N GLN A 68 -19.41 6.89 -5.53
CA GLN A 68 -19.38 8.27 -6.05
C GLN A 68 -19.14 9.29 -4.94
N PHE A 69 -19.79 9.12 -3.79
CA PHE A 69 -19.55 9.97 -2.61
C PHE A 69 -18.09 9.84 -2.14
N ILE A 70 -17.57 8.60 -2.02
CA ILE A 70 -16.19 8.37 -1.62
C ILE A 70 -15.21 9.03 -2.61
N ALA A 71 -15.47 8.90 -3.93
CA ALA A 71 -14.66 9.56 -4.96
C ALA A 71 -14.65 11.08 -4.78
N THR A 72 -15.82 11.70 -4.61
CA THR A 72 -15.94 13.15 -4.41
C THR A 72 -15.18 13.63 -3.17
N GLU A 73 -15.25 12.89 -2.08
CA GLU A 73 -14.50 13.22 -0.86
C GLU A 73 -12.98 13.07 -1.05
N LEU A 74 -12.55 12.02 -1.75
CA LEU A 74 -11.14 11.82 -2.07
C LEU A 74 -10.58 12.87 -3.03
N GLU A 75 -11.37 13.34 -4.00
CA GLU A 75 -10.96 14.40 -4.93
C GLU A 75 -10.73 15.76 -4.25
N LYS A 76 -11.26 15.97 -3.04
CA LYS A 76 -10.91 17.16 -2.23
C LYS A 76 -9.47 17.10 -1.72
N LEU A 77 -8.92 15.90 -1.58
CA LEU A 77 -7.56 15.65 -1.05
C LEU A 77 -6.56 15.35 -2.17
N LEU A 78 -7.03 14.79 -3.27
CA LEU A 78 -6.19 14.27 -4.35
C LEU A 78 -6.55 14.96 -5.66
N PRO A 79 -5.61 15.58 -6.37
CA PRO A 79 -5.85 16.19 -7.69
C PRO A 79 -5.91 15.10 -8.78
N ILE A 80 -6.84 14.15 -8.62
CA ILE A 80 -7.02 12.98 -9.50
C ILE A 80 -8.50 12.86 -9.80
N ASP A 81 -8.88 12.65 -11.07
CA ASP A 81 -10.25 12.31 -11.46
C ASP A 81 -10.59 10.88 -11.03
N LEU A 82 -11.23 10.72 -9.87
CA LEU A 82 -11.67 9.44 -9.32
C LEU A 82 -13.12 9.11 -9.71
N LEU A 83 -13.92 10.13 -9.96
CA LEU A 83 -15.28 9.97 -10.51
C LEU A 83 -15.24 9.29 -11.87
N GLY A 84 -14.27 9.64 -12.72
CA GLY A 84 -14.03 9.00 -14.01
C GLY A 84 -13.19 7.71 -13.95
N LEU A 85 -12.72 7.29 -12.76
CA LEU A 85 -11.94 6.07 -12.62
C LEU A 85 -12.85 4.83 -12.59
N GLY A 86 -12.92 4.11 -13.70
CA GLY A 86 -13.72 2.89 -13.83
C GLY A 86 -13.27 1.77 -12.88
N LYS A 87 -14.15 0.81 -12.62
CA LYS A 87 -13.85 -0.38 -11.83
C LYS A 87 -12.62 -1.13 -12.36
N ASP A 88 -11.79 -1.65 -11.46
CA ASP A 88 -10.54 -2.37 -11.74
C ASP A 88 -9.49 -1.55 -12.53
N ARG A 89 -9.62 -0.23 -12.49
CA ARG A 89 -8.62 0.71 -13.00
C ARG A 89 -7.89 1.37 -11.84
N GLN A 90 -6.69 1.86 -12.15
CA GLN A 90 -5.85 2.58 -11.18
C GLN A 90 -5.25 3.84 -11.81
N ARG A 91 -4.91 4.78 -10.94
CA ARG A 91 -4.21 6.01 -11.28
C ARG A 91 -3.09 6.28 -10.29
N TYR A 92 -2.02 6.86 -10.80
CA TYR A 92 -0.97 7.48 -10.01
C TYR A 92 -1.38 8.92 -9.69
N GLY A 93 -1.02 9.39 -8.50
CA GLY A 93 -1.28 10.76 -8.08
C GLY A 93 -0.48 11.20 -6.89
N PHE A 94 -0.71 12.45 -6.50
CA PHE A 94 -0.03 13.10 -5.40
C PHE A 94 -0.98 13.37 -4.25
N LEU A 95 -0.45 13.39 -3.04
CA LEU A 95 -1.08 13.88 -1.83
C LEU A 95 -0.51 15.28 -1.54
N PRO A 96 -1.20 16.37 -1.93
CA PRO A 96 -0.71 17.72 -1.70
C PRO A 96 -1.03 18.22 -0.29
N ASN A 97 -0.29 19.21 0.18
CA ASN A 97 -0.66 20.03 1.32
C ASN A 97 -1.43 21.30 0.88
N LYS A 98 -1.89 22.07 1.85
CA LYS A 98 -2.69 23.29 1.60
C LYS A 98 -1.88 24.42 0.93
N GLU A 99 -0.57 24.38 1.02
CA GLU A 99 0.36 25.33 0.42
C GLU A 99 0.77 24.93 -1.00
N GLY A 100 0.24 23.81 -1.54
CA GLY A 100 0.56 23.31 -2.87
C GLY A 100 1.85 22.48 -2.94
N GLY A 101 2.46 22.17 -1.80
CA GLY A 101 3.59 21.22 -1.71
C GLY A 101 3.10 19.79 -1.76
N ILE A 102 3.97 18.84 -2.14
CA ILE A 102 3.68 17.41 -2.18
C ILE A 102 4.06 16.78 -0.84
N ILE A 103 3.10 16.15 -0.17
CA ILE A 103 3.31 15.34 1.04
C ILE A 103 3.89 14.00 0.64
N ASP A 104 3.25 13.31 -0.31
CA ASP A 104 3.67 12.01 -0.85
C ASP A 104 3.04 11.77 -2.23
N ASP A 105 3.48 10.69 -2.89
CA ASP A 105 2.85 10.13 -4.08
C ASP A 105 2.22 8.76 -3.77
N LEU A 106 1.23 8.38 -4.55
CA LEU A 106 0.46 7.16 -4.30
C LEU A 106 -0.14 6.56 -5.57
N MET A 107 -0.54 5.28 -5.45
CA MET A 107 -1.38 4.61 -6.44
C MET A 107 -2.76 4.37 -5.85
N ILE A 108 -3.81 4.75 -6.57
CA ILE A 108 -5.19 4.51 -6.16
C ILE A 108 -5.95 3.67 -7.18
N SER A 109 -6.64 2.63 -6.72
CA SER A 109 -7.38 1.66 -7.54
C SER A 109 -8.84 1.63 -7.12
N ASN A 110 -9.75 1.72 -8.08
CA ASN A 110 -11.18 1.49 -7.87
C ASN A 110 -11.47 -0.02 -7.93
N ARG A 111 -11.87 -0.62 -6.80
CA ARG A 111 -12.19 -2.06 -6.69
C ARG A 111 -13.70 -2.35 -6.76
N GLY A 112 -14.49 -1.34 -7.10
CA GLY A 112 -15.95 -1.45 -7.27
C GLY A 112 -16.76 -1.21 -5.99
N ASN A 113 -16.29 -1.66 -4.84
CA ASN A 113 -16.92 -1.45 -3.53
C ASN A 113 -16.02 -0.69 -2.53
N HIS A 114 -14.80 -0.39 -2.92
CA HIS A 114 -13.84 0.40 -2.14
C HIS A 114 -12.74 0.95 -3.05
N TYR A 115 -12.01 1.94 -2.57
CA TYR A 115 -10.73 2.33 -3.13
C TYR A 115 -9.60 1.64 -2.38
N PHE A 116 -8.65 1.08 -3.13
CA PHE A 116 -7.42 0.51 -2.60
C PHE A 116 -6.28 1.45 -2.93
N VAL A 117 -5.54 1.91 -1.90
CA VAL A 117 -4.48 2.89 -2.05
C VAL A 117 -3.16 2.30 -1.58
N VAL A 118 -2.13 2.42 -2.42
CA VAL A 118 -0.75 2.05 -2.06
C VAL A 118 0.03 3.34 -1.81
N ILE A 119 0.60 3.44 -0.62
CA ILE A 119 1.38 4.58 -0.13
C ILE A 119 2.80 4.17 0.22
N ASN A 120 3.71 5.13 0.28
CA ASN A 120 5.13 4.86 0.51
C ASN A 120 5.41 4.33 1.93
N ALA A 121 6.35 3.39 2.02
CA ALA A 121 6.65 2.64 3.24
C ALA A 121 7.07 3.56 4.41
N SER A 122 7.89 4.57 4.14
CA SER A 122 8.39 5.52 5.14
C SER A 122 7.33 6.54 5.59
N ARG A 123 6.24 6.67 4.83
CA ARG A 123 5.19 7.67 5.04
C ARG A 123 3.88 7.09 5.58
N LYS A 124 3.77 5.78 5.74
CA LYS A 124 2.52 5.05 6.09
C LYS A 124 1.67 5.73 7.14
N GLU A 125 2.26 6.04 8.28
CA GLU A 125 1.52 6.60 9.43
C GLU A 125 1.08 8.04 9.16
N ILE A 126 1.90 8.80 8.45
CA ILE A 126 1.63 10.20 8.12
C ILE A 126 0.48 10.28 7.13
N ASP A 127 0.55 9.49 6.06
CA ASP A 127 -0.46 9.48 5.00
C ASP A 127 -1.78 8.89 5.50
N PHE A 128 -1.73 7.78 6.24
CA PHE A 128 -2.90 7.22 6.89
C PHE A 128 -3.61 8.25 7.79
N LYS A 129 -2.82 8.94 8.64
CA LYS A 129 -3.36 10.00 9.51
C LYS A 129 -3.95 11.15 8.68
N TYR A 130 -3.25 11.57 7.61
CA TYR A 130 -3.73 12.65 6.76
C TYR A 130 -5.09 12.33 6.12
N PHE A 131 -5.25 11.13 5.55
CA PHE A 131 -6.55 10.69 5.03
C PHE A 131 -7.61 10.68 6.12
N LYS A 132 -7.32 10.08 7.26
CA LYS A 132 -8.28 9.93 8.36
C LYS A 132 -8.74 11.26 8.95
N ASP A 133 -7.85 12.24 9.01
CA ASP A 133 -8.15 13.56 9.60
C ASP A 133 -8.88 14.50 8.61
N ASN A 134 -8.79 14.26 7.31
CA ASN A 134 -9.27 15.19 6.29
C ASN A 134 -10.41 14.66 5.39
N ILE A 135 -10.82 13.41 5.55
CA ILE A 135 -11.96 12.83 4.84
C ILE A 135 -13.21 12.81 5.73
N SER A 136 -14.39 12.73 5.13
CA SER A 136 -15.66 12.60 5.87
C SER A 136 -15.64 11.42 6.84
N GLN A 137 -16.21 11.61 8.04
CA GLN A 137 -16.33 10.56 9.07
C GLN A 137 -17.26 9.39 8.65
N GLU A 138 -18.03 9.55 7.57
CA GLU A 138 -18.85 8.49 6.97
C GLU A 138 -18.04 7.51 6.12
N ILE A 139 -16.74 7.78 5.97
CA ILE A 139 -15.81 6.97 5.19
C ILE A 139 -14.78 6.33 6.13
N ASP A 140 -14.71 5.02 6.05
CA ASP A 140 -13.70 4.24 6.78
C ASP A 140 -12.38 4.24 6.02
N VAL A 141 -11.30 4.63 6.69
CA VAL A 141 -9.93 4.47 6.21
C VAL A 141 -9.26 3.41 7.07
N CYS A 142 -8.89 2.30 6.45
CA CYS A 142 -8.25 1.18 7.12
C CYS A 142 -6.84 0.95 6.57
N LEU A 143 -5.83 1.03 7.44
CA LEU A 143 -4.46 0.63 7.11
C LEU A 143 -4.32 -0.89 7.30
N LEU A 144 -4.01 -1.59 6.21
CA LEU A 144 -3.75 -3.02 6.24
C LEU A 144 -2.32 -3.27 6.73
N TYR A 145 -2.20 -4.03 7.80
CA TYR A 145 -0.90 -4.49 8.29
C TYR A 145 -0.61 -5.86 7.68
N THR A 146 0.59 -6.06 7.19
CA THR A 146 1.08 -7.36 6.70
C THR A 146 1.27 -8.39 7.81
N SER A 147 1.22 -7.95 9.07
CA SER A 147 1.14 -8.83 10.24
C SER A 147 -0.33 -9.12 10.55
N PRO A 148 -0.72 -10.36 10.90
CA PRO A 148 -2.10 -10.65 11.21
C PRO A 148 -2.54 -9.76 12.36
N SER A 149 -3.56 -8.93 12.09
CA SER A 149 -4.23 -8.13 13.10
C SER A 149 -4.79 -9.05 14.19
N PRO A 150 -4.85 -8.61 15.45
CA PRO A 150 -5.60 -9.34 16.48
C PRO A 150 -7.04 -9.70 16.05
N ARG A 151 -7.66 -8.89 15.18
CA ARG A 151 -8.96 -9.16 14.58
C ARG A 151 -8.93 -10.33 13.58
N ASP A 152 -7.86 -10.49 12.83
CA ASP A 152 -7.70 -11.58 11.86
C ASP A 152 -7.47 -12.92 12.57
N ARG A 153 -6.81 -12.91 13.74
CA ARG A 153 -6.68 -14.08 14.60
C ARG A 153 -8.02 -14.59 15.14
N VAL A 154 -9.00 -13.72 15.32
CA VAL A 154 -10.35 -14.11 15.77
C VAL A 154 -11.16 -14.75 14.63
N ARG A 155 -10.97 -14.29 13.39
CA ARG A 155 -11.64 -14.85 12.20
C ARG A 155 -11.10 -16.22 11.79
N SER A 156 -9.83 -16.53 12.07
CA SER A 156 -9.24 -17.84 11.78
C SER A 156 -9.66 -18.96 12.75
N ARG A 157 -10.46 -18.64 13.78
CA ARG A 157 -11.05 -19.60 14.72
C ARG A 157 -12.52 -19.89 14.42
N MET A 158 -12.90 -20.02 13.15
CA MET A 158 -14.16 -20.73 12.86
C MET A 158 -13.92 -22.22 13.13
N PRO A 159 -14.70 -22.86 14.04
CA PRO A 159 -14.63 -24.29 14.19
C PRO A 159 -15.03 -24.91 12.86
N SER A 160 -14.19 -25.81 12.33
CA SER A 160 -14.64 -26.73 11.31
C SER A 160 -15.83 -27.48 11.91
N SER A 161 -17.03 -27.18 11.44
CA SER A 161 -18.19 -28.02 11.71
C SER A 161 -17.92 -29.41 11.15
N ALA A 162 -17.91 -30.39 12.04
CA ALA A 162 -17.91 -31.80 11.72
C ALA A 162 -19.10 -32.16 10.84
#